data_37bc16694c2510fc6ef7e0378007d2b5
#
_entry.id   37bc16694c2510fc6ef7e0378007d2b5
#
_cell.length_a   1.000
_cell.length_b   1.000
_cell.length_c   1.000
_cell.angle_alpha   90.00
_cell.angle_beta   90.00
_cell.angle_gamma   90.00
#
_symmetry.space_group_name_H-M   'P 1'
#
loop_
_entity.id
_entity.type
_entity.pdbx_description
1 polymer ?
#
loop_
_entity_poly.entity_id
_entity_poly.type
_entity_poly.pdbx_seq_one_letter_code
_entity_poly.pdbx_strand_id
1 'polypeptide(L)'
;MTGKIAATTSGMALLSATILLAGCGAGNKEISFTSGGMTHTFAEGQGSIPKDFPLPIYPKATTTGSVSAQGGDDAERSRFLMLSSTDPADRVSAFYVDQLKSRGWKVDTRQRTGNLVNLSAAREDMDANVMVSSEGGKTTISLAVSKGSAEGAAPVEDPSKYEPSKVTPPTD
;
A
#
# COMPACT_ATOMS: atom_id res chain seq x y z
N MET A 1 5.72 4.92 68.33
CA MET A 1 4.73 4.72 67.27
C MET A 1 5.32 5.21 65.97
N THR A 2 5.83 4.29 65.14
CA THR A 2 6.65 4.60 63.97
C THR A 2 5.84 4.25 62.72
N GLY A 3 5.32 5.25 62.02
CA GLY A 3 4.54 5.07 60.79
C GLY A 3 5.47 4.93 59.60
N LYS A 4 5.41 3.79 58.89
CA LYS A 4 6.09 3.55 57.63
C LYS A 4 5.22 4.06 56.48
N ILE A 5 5.76 5.00 55.69
CA ILE A 5 5.16 5.49 54.44
C ILE A 5 5.69 4.60 53.30
N ALA A 6 4.78 3.87 52.64
CA ALA A 6 5.09 3.09 51.45
C ALA A 6 5.05 3.99 50.22
N ALA A 7 6.18 4.14 49.55
CA ALA A 7 6.27 4.84 48.26
C ALA A 7 5.88 3.88 47.14
N THR A 8 4.78 4.20 46.42
CA THR A 8 4.34 3.48 45.25
C THR A 8 5.09 4.06 44.03
N THR A 9 6.03 3.31 43.50
CA THR A 9 6.77 3.69 42.28
C THR A 9 5.93 3.31 41.05
N SER A 10 5.33 4.31 40.43
CA SER A 10 4.65 4.15 39.13
C SER A 10 5.71 3.93 38.05
N GLY A 11 5.77 2.72 37.53
CA GLY A 11 6.64 2.35 36.40
C GLY A 11 6.11 2.95 35.11
N MET A 12 6.80 3.96 34.59
CA MET A 12 6.57 4.51 33.26
C MET A 12 7.28 3.59 32.26
N ALA A 13 6.48 2.81 31.50
CA ALA A 13 6.97 1.95 30.43
C ALA A 13 7.46 2.84 29.29
N LEU A 14 8.78 2.95 29.16
CA LEU A 14 9.45 3.55 27.99
C LEU A 14 9.26 2.62 26.79
N LEU A 15 8.44 3.03 25.84
CA LEU A 15 8.41 2.43 24.50
C LEU A 15 9.77 2.71 23.82
N SER A 16 10.64 1.73 23.83
CA SER A 16 11.91 1.80 23.08
C SER A 16 11.63 1.52 21.62
N ALA A 17 11.52 2.57 20.79
CA ALA A 17 11.56 2.45 19.34
C ALA A 17 13.01 2.20 18.92
N THR A 18 13.33 0.98 18.54
CA THR A 18 14.64 0.62 18.00
C THR A 18 14.67 0.95 16.51
N ILE A 19 15.29 2.06 16.14
CA ILE A 19 15.55 2.43 14.74
C ILE A 19 16.88 1.78 14.35
N LEU A 20 16.82 0.73 13.54
CA LEU A 20 17.99 0.12 12.90
C LEU A 20 18.27 0.86 11.58
N LEU A 21 19.20 1.79 11.60
CA LEU A 21 19.79 2.39 10.40
C LEU A 21 20.85 1.44 9.84
N ALA A 22 20.48 0.56 8.93
CA ALA A 22 21.41 -0.27 8.19
C ALA A 22 21.34 0.09 6.70
N GLY A 23 22.36 0.74 6.17
CA GLY A 23 22.46 0.87 4.73
C GLY A 23 23.36 1.98 4.20
N CYS A 24 24.65 1.75 4.14
CA CYS A 24 25.52 2.39 3.15
C CYS A 24 25.61 1.48 1.93
N GLY A 25 24.79 1.76 0.90
CA GLY A 25 24.87 1.11 -0.42
C GLY A 25 24.24 2.06 -1.44
N ALA A 26 24.92 2.28 -2.54
CA ALA A 26 24.58 3.25 -3.58
C ALA A 26 23.10 3.17 -4.01
N GLY A 27 22.31 4.19 -3.72
CA GLY A 27 21.07 4.52 -4.41
C GLY A 27 19.75 4.07 -3.81
N ASN A 28 19.69 3.13 -2.87
CA ASN A 28 18.44 2.69 -2.25
C ASN A 28 18.38 3.13 -0.80
N LYS A 29 17.36 3.89 -0.45
CA LYS A 29 17.04 4.25 0.94
C LYS A 29 15.94 3.32 1.42
N GLU A 30 16.21 2.56 2.46
CA GLU A 30 15.23 1.68 3.10
C GLU A 30 15.08 2.06 4.58
N ILE A 31 13.85 2.20 5.03
CA ILE A 31 13.50 2.48 6.42
C ILE A 31 12.47 1.46 6.85
N SER A 32 12.75 0.76 7.96
CA SER A 32 11.80 -0.18 8.55
C SER A 32 11.49 0.21 9.99
N PHE A 33 10.23 0.08 10.39
CA PHE A 33 9.79 0.23 11.77
C PHE A 33 8.69 -0.77 12.11
N THR A 34 8.59 -1.12 13.38
CA THR A 34 7.55 -2.03 13.88
C THR A 34 6.58 -1.27 14.76
N SER A 35 5.29 -1.43 14.48
CA SER A 35 4.19 -0.86 15.25
C SER A 35 3.01 -1.82 15.28
N GLY A 36 2.41 -2.04 16.45
CA GLY A 36 1.24 -2.93 16.59
C GLY A 36 1.48 -4.39 16.19
N GLY A 37 2.71 -4.90 16.31
CA GLY A 37 3.07 -6.25 15.87
C GLY A 37 3.32 -6.38 14.36
N MET A 38 3.20 -5.29 13.60
CA MET A 38 3.47 -5.25 12.17
C MET A 38 4.79 -4.53 11.87
N THR A 39 5.57 -5.06 10.95
CA THR A 39 6.77 -4.41 10.42
C THR A 39 6.44 -3.75 9.10
N HIS A 40 6.67 -2.45 9.04
CA HIS A 40 6.49 -1.62 7.84
C HIS A 40 7.86 -1.32 7.25
N THR A 41 8.04 -1.59 5.97
CA THR A 41 9.28 -1.29 5.25
C THR A 41 8.97 -0.35 4.10
N PHE A 42 9.69 0.76 4.03
CA PHE A 42 9.66 1.74 2.96
C PHE A 42 11.00 1.72 2.24
N ALA A 43 10.98 1.60 0.93
CA ALA A 43 12.20 1.63 0.14
C ALA A 43 12.03 2.58 -1.06
N GLU A 44 13.06 3.36 -1.36
CA GLU A 44 13.11 4.28 -2.50
C GLU A 44 14.18 3.83 -3.51
N GLY A 45 13.92 4.11 -4.79
CA GLY A 45 14.88 3.91 -5.88
C GLY A 45 14.69 2.62 -6.65
N GLN A 46 15.57 2.38 -7.61
CA GLN A 46 15.44 1.30 -8.61
C GLN A 46 15.54 -0.12 -8.04
N GLY A 47 16.15 -0.30 -6.88
CA GLY A 47 16.28 -1.60 -6.21
C GLY A 47 15.19 -1.91 -5.19
N SER A 48 14.18 -1.08 -5.07
CA SER A 48 13.14 -1.20 -4.03
C SER A 48 12.01 -2.19 -4.34
N ILE A 49 12.16 -3.04 -5.37
CA ILE A 49 11.15 -4.06 -5.69
C ILE A 49 11.24 -5.18 -4.66
N PRO A 50 10.17 -5.49 -3.90
CA PRO A 50 10.15 -6.62 -3.00
C PRO A 50 10.40 -7.94 -3.75
N LYS A 51 11.27 -8.83 -3.21
CA LYS A 51 11.71 -10.07 -3.88
C LYS A 51 10.55 -10.96 -4.35
N ASP A 52 9.47 -11.00 -3.57
CA ASP A 52 8.30 -11.85 -3.84
C ASP A 52 7.09 -11.03 -4.31
N PHE A 53 7.32 -9.96 -5.05
CA PHE A 53 6.22 -9.13 -5.55
C PHE A 53 5.42 -9.90 -6.62
N PRO A 54 4.13 -10.21 -6.39
CA PRO A 54 3.40 -11.19 -7.21
C PRO A 54 2.89 -10.63 -8.54
N LEU A 55 2.88 -9.30 -8.72
CA LEU A 55 2.44 -8.69 -9.96
C LEU A 55 3.60 -8.48 -10.93
N PRO A 56 3.33 -8.50 -12.25
CA PRO A 56 4.33 -8.22 -13.26
C PRO A 56 4.84 -6.77 -13.17
N ILE A 57 6.12 -6.58 -13.40
CA ILE A 57 6.72 -5.26 -13.51
C ILE A 57 6.63 -4.80 -14.97
N TYR A 58 6.16 -3.57 -15.21
CA TYR A 58 6.10 -3.02 -16.58
C TYR A 58 7.51 -2.90 -17.17
N PRO A 59 7.74 -3.43 -18.38
CA PRO A 59 9.05 -3.35 -19.02
C PRO A 59 9.52 -1.90 -19.17
N LYS A 60 10.81 -1.64 -18.89
CA LYS A 60 11.42 -0.29 -18.96
C LYS A 60 10.83 0.75 -17.98
N ALA A 61 9.96 0.37 -17.07
CA ALA A 61 9.56 1.27 -16.00
C ALA A 61 10.68 1.43 -14.97
N THR A 62 10.78 2.62 -14.43
CA THR A 62 11.67 2.94 -13.30
C THR A 62 10.90 2.82 -12.02
N THR A 63 11.42 2.06 -11.06
CA THR A 63 10.83 2.00 -9.71
C THR A 63 11.12 3.31 -8.98
N THR A 64 10.08 3.90 -8.43
CA THR A 64 10.17 5.14 -7.64
C THR A 64 10.14 4.87 -6.13
N GLY A 65 9.46 3.82 -5.71
CA GLY A 65 9.41 3.40 -4.32
C GLY A 65 8.52 2.20 -4.08
N SER A 66 8.67 1.59 -2.90
CA SER A 66 7.80 0.52 -2.43
C SER A 66 7.48 0.64 -0.95
N VAL A 67 6.35 0.05 -0.58
CA VAL A 67 5.94 -0.12 0.82
C VAL A 67 5.52 -1.57 1.01
N SER A 68 5.99 -2.20 2.08
CA SER A 68 5.50 -3.51 2.49
C SER A 68 5.15 -3.51 3.96
N ALA A 69 4.07 -4.21 4.32
CA ALA A 69 3.67 -4.45 5.69
C ALA A 69 3.59 -5.96 5.94
N GLN A 70 4.24 -6.42 7.01
CA GLN A 70 4.29 -7.83 7.42
C GLN A 70 4.16 -7.92 8.94
N GLY A 71 3.34 -8.84 9.45
CA GLY A 71 3.25 -9.07 10.89
C GLY A 71 2.07 -9.96 11.30
N GLY A 72 2.08 -10.50 12.55
CA GLY A 72 1.03 -11.32 13.14
C GLY A 72 0.91 -12.75 12.60
N ASP A 73 0.13 -13.59 13.29
CA ASP A 73 -0.05 -15.01 12.94
C ASP A 73 -0.93 -15.21 11.69
N ASP A 74 -1.76 -14.20 11.33
CA ASP A 74 -2.55 -14.11 10.09
C ASP A 74 -2.11 -12.90 9.23
N ALA A 75 -0.82 -12.66 9.21
CA ALA A 75 -0.21 -11.45 8.69
C ALA A 75 -0.79 -11.01 7.36
N GLU A 76 -1.62 -10.01 7.44
CA GLU A 76 -2.06 -9.20 6.32
C GLU A 76 -0.80 -8.66 5.61
N ARG A 77 -0.42 -9.38 4.56
CA ARG A 77 0.75 -8.99 3.75
C ARG A 77 0.26 -8.05 2.68
N SER A 78 0.36 -6.77 2.94
CA SER A 78 0.14 -5.77 1.91
C SER A 78 1.47 -5.29 1.34
N ARG A 79 1.52 -5.18 0.01
CA ARG A 79 2.68 -4.69 -0.72
C ARG A 79 2.23 -3.67 -1.73
N PHE A 80 2.92 -2.56 -1.75
CA PHE A 80 2.67 -1.47 -2.67
C PHE A 80 3.96 -1.13 -3.41
N LEU A 81 3.86 -0.93 -4.73
CA LEU A 81 4.98 -0.57 -5.57
C LEU A 81 4.59 0.56 -6.52
N MET A 82 5.42 1.57 -6.59
CA MET A 82 5.28 2.68 -7.53
C MET A 82 6.33 2.62 -8.62
N LEU A 83 5.86 2.74 -9.86
CA LEU A 83 6.70 2.76 -11.05
C LEU A 83 6.40 4.00 -11.88
N SER A 84 7.35 4.39 -12.69
CA SER A 84 7.21 5.48 -13.65
C SER A 84 7.62 5.00 -15.05
N SER A 85 6.85 5.39 -16.08
CA SER A 85 7.12 5.10 -17.49
C SER A 85 6.87 6.33 -18.35
N THR A 86 7.45 6.37 -19.53
CA THR A 86 7.14 7.35 -20.60
C THR A 86 6.12 6.81 -21.59
N ASP A 87 5.74 5.53 -21.48
CA ASP A 87 4.73 4.94 -22.35
C ASP A 87 3.32 5.47 -22.00
N PRO A 88 2.42 5.61 -22.99
CA PRO A 88 1.04 6.07 -22.75
C PRO A 88 0.27 5.12 -21.81
N ALA A 89 -0.62 5.69 -20.98
CA ALA A 89 -1.43 4.94 -20.02
C ALA A 89 -2.23 3.78 -20.65
N ASP A 90 -2.67 3.94 -21.89
CA ASP A 90 -3.40 2.87 -22.61
C ASP A 90 -2.54 1.65 -22.88
N ARG A 91 -1.29 1.86 -23.31
CA ARG A 91 -0.34 0.75 -23.51
C ARG A 91 -0.02 0.06 -22.20
N VAL A 92 0.23 0.85 -21.16
CA VAL A 92 0.52 0.32 -19.81
C VAL A 92 -0.65 -0.49 -19.27
N SER A 93 -1.87 0.06 -19.35
CA SER A 93 -3.06 -0.64 -18.83
C SER A 93 -3.38 -1.91 -19.62
N ALA A 94 -3.20 -1.92 -20.95
CA ALA A 94 -3.36 -3.11 -21.78
C ALA A 94 -2.38 -4.21 -21.37
N PHE A 95 -1.10 -3.86 -21.18
CA PHE A 95 -0.10 -4.80 -20.67
C PHE A 95 -0.54 -5.47 -19.37
N TYR A 96 -1.04 -4.68 -18.40
CA TYR A 96 -1.46 -5.27 -17.12
C TYR A 96 -2.68 -6.17 -17.27
N VAL A 97 -3.65 -5.82 -18.10
CA VAL A 97 -4.82 -6.70 -18.37
C VAL A 97 -4.35 -8.05 -18.93
N ASP A 98 -3.45 -8.03 -19.92
CA ASP A 98 -2.97 -9.25 -20.56
C ASP A 98 -2.09 -10.08 -19.62
N GLN A 99 -1.17 -9.43 -18.90
CA GLN A 99 -0.25 -10.11 -17.98
C GLN A 99 -0.98 -10.68 -16.74
N LEU A 100 -1.96 -9.99 -16.21
CA LEU A 100 -2.76 -10.50 -15.09
C LEU A 100 -3.53 -11.75 -15.52
N LYS A 101 -4.24 -11.68 -16.65
CA LYS A 101 -4.99 -12.83 -17.18
C LYS A 101 -4.09 -14.03 -17.47
N SER A 102 -2.94 -13.81 -18.12
CA SER A 102 -1.99 -14.90 -18.46
C SER A 102 -1.37 -15.56 -17.22
N ARG A 103 -1.36 -14.87 -16.09
CA ARG A 103 -0.86 -15.39 -14.80
C ARG A 103 -1.96 -15.92 -13.87
N GLY A 104 -3.17 -16.13 -14.41
CA GLY A 104 -4.28 -16.70 -13.68
C GLY A 104 -5.02 -15.75 -12.75
N TRP A 105 -4.79 -14.43 -12.86
CA TRP A 105 -5.59 -13.45 -12.15
C TRP A 105 -6.93 -13.25 -12.85
N LYS A 106 -8.00 -13.24 -12.09
CA LYS A 106 -9.32 -12.85 -12.57
C LYS A 106 -9.42 -11.33 -12.48
N VAL A 107 -9.47 -10.68 -13.64
CA VAL A 107 -9.63 -9.22 -13.71
C VAL A 107 -11.13 -8.93 -13.61
N ASP A 108 -11.56 -8.36 -12.48
CA ASP A 108 -12.98 -8.14 -12.18
C ASP A 108 -13.46 -6.78 -12.69
N THR A 109 -12.64 -5.75 -12.57
CA THR A 109 -13.02 -4.38 -12.89
C THR A 109 -11.93 -3.67 -13.67
N ARG A 110 -12.33 -2.96 -14.72
CA ARG A 110 -11.53 -1.97 -15.41
C ARG A 110 -12.32 -0.68 -15.51
N GLN A 111 -11.92 0.32 -14.75
CA GLN A 111 -12.55 1.64 -14.75
C GLN A 111 -11.59 2.69 -15.30
N ARG A 112 -12.14 3.65 -16.06
CA ARG A 112 -11.39 4.80 -16.55
C ARG A 112 -12.11 6.09 -16.12
N THR A 113 -11.35 6.98 -15.51
CA THR A 113 -11.82 8.32 -15.16
C THR A 113 -10.76 9.33 -15.62
N GLY A 114 -11.04 10.02 -16.71
CA GLY A 114 -10.05 10.92 -17.33
C GLY A 114 -8.75 10.21 -17.69
N ASN A 115 -7.66 10.67 -17.09
CA ASN A 115 -6.31 10.13 -17.32
C ASN A 115 -5.96 8.93 -16.40
N LEU A 116 -6.89 8.51 -15.55
CA LEU A 116 -6.70 7.43 -14.60
C LEU A 116 -7.39 6.17 -15.10
N VAL A 117 -6.67 5.05 -15.09
CA VAL A 117 -7.21 3.70 -15.30
C VAL A 117 -6.99 2.90 -14.03
N ASN A 118 -8.04 2.29 -13.51
CA ASN A 118 -7.99 1.39 -12.36
C ASN A 118 -8.38 -0.01 -12.78
N LEU A 119 -7.58 -1.02 -12.40
CA LEU A 119 -7.81 -2.44 -12.62
C LEU A 119 -7.85 -3.14 -11.27
N SER A 120 -8.92 -3.88 -11.00
CA SER A 120 -9.01 -4.77 -9.83
C SER A 120 -8.95 -6.21 -10.31
N ALA A 121 -8.19 -7.04 -9.61
CA ALA A 121 -8.04 -8.44 -9.95
C ALA A 121 -7.86 -9.28 -8.68
N ALA A 122 -8.32 -10.52 -8.72
CA ALA A 122 -8.20 -11.48 -7.64
C ALA A 122 -7.55 -12.77 -8.14
N ARG A 123 -6.76 -13.43 -7.28
CA ARG A 123 -6.20 -14.76 -7.53
C ARG A 123 -5.97 -15.48 -6.21
N GLU A 124 -6.59 -16.65 -6.06
CA GLU A 124 -6.54 -17.45 -4.82
C GLU A 124 -7.01 -16.60 -3.63
N ASP A 125 -6.16 -16.39 -2.63
CA ASP A 125 -6.39 -15.58 -1.44
C ASP A 125 -5.76 -14.17 -1.56
N MET A 126 -5.48 -13.70 -2.76
CA MET A 126 -4.86 -12.40 -3.00
C MET A 126 -5.75 -11.48 -3.83
N ASP A 127 -5.83 -10.24 -3.42
CA ASP A 127 -6.41 -9.14 -4.17
C ASP A 127 -5.32 -8.22 -4.71
N ALA A 128 -5.50 -7.76 -5.92
CA ALA A 128 -4.59 -6.85 -6.60
C ALA A 128 -5.33 -5.62 -7.13
N ASN A 129 -4.69 -4.48 -7.02
CA ASN A 129 -5.13 -3.23 -7.64
C ASN A 129 -3.98 -2.64 -8.46
N VAL A 130 -4.26 -2.30 -9.70
CA VAL A 130 -3.33 -1.63 -10.61
C VAL A 130 -3.94 -0.30 -11.03
N MET A 131 -3.29 0.78 -10.63
CA MET A 131 -3.70 2.14 -10.97
C MET A 131 -2.66 2.74 -11.92
N VAL A 132 -3.12 3.24 -13.06
CA VAL A 132 -2.28 3.86 -14.10
C VAL A 132 -2.79 5.26 -14.36
N SER A 133 -1.97 6.27 -14.13
CA SER A 133 -2.29 7.66 -14.42
C SER A 133 -1.24 8.29 -15.32
N SER A 134 -1.65 9.14 -16.25
CA SER A 134 -0.74 9.86 -17.15
C SER A 134 -0.93 11.36 -17.02
N GLU A 135 0.18 12.05 -16.78
CA GLU A 135 0.22 13.50 -16.67
C GLU A 135 1.56 14.03 -17.21
N GLY A 136 1.51 15.09 -18.02
CA GLY A 136 2.70 15.75 -18.54
C GLY A 136 3.65 14.83 -19.32
N GLY A 137 3.14 13.81 -20.01
CA GLY A 137 3.96 12.84 -20.76
C GLY A 137 4.64 11.77 -19.88
N LYS A 138 4.34 11.75 -18.60
CA LYS A 138 4.79 10.75 -17.64
C LYS A 138 3.62 9.88 -17.17
N THR A 139 3.80 8.58 -17.16
CA THR A 139 2.82 7.63 -16.66
C THR A 139 3.30 7.06 -15.33
N THR A 140 2.49 7.25 -14.30
CA THR A 140 2.67 6.66 -12.98
C THR A 140 1.85 5.38 -12.90
N ILE A 141 2.47 4.33 -12.37
CA ILE A 141 1.88 3.02 -12.19
C ILE A 141 1.96 2.68 -10.70
N SER A 142 0.82 2.48 -10.08
CA SER A 142 0.74 2.06 -8.68
C SER A 142 0.19 0.64 -8.64
N LEU A 143 0.95 -0.25 -8.04
CA LEU A 143 0.62 -1.66 -7.87
C LEU A 143 0.41 -1.94 -6.39
N ALA A 144 -0.76 -2.43 -6.02
CA ALA A 144 -1.06 -2.86 -4.68
C ALA A 144 -1.48 -4.32 -4.69
N VAL A 145 -1.00 -5.08 -3.71
CA VAL A 145 -1.42 -6.45 -3.46
C VAL A 145 -1.61 -6.65 -1.97
N SER A 146 -2.71 -7.27 -1.62
CA SER A 146 -2.98 -7.70 -0.24
C SER A 146 -3.44 -9.15 -0.24
N LYS A 147 -3.29 -9.82 0.89
CA LYS A 147 -4.02 -11.06 1.13
C LYS A 147 -5.50 -10.69 1.17
N GLY A 148 -6.32 -11.32 0.33
CA GLY A 148 -7.75 -11.06 0.27
C GLY A 148 -8.37 -11.34 1.64
N SER A 149 -9.20 -10.41 2.12
CA SER A 149 -10.14 -10.75 3.17
C SER A 149 -11.10 -11.75 2.57
N ALA A 150 -11.36 -12.88 3.25
CA ALA A 150 -12.35 -13.87 2.83
C ALA A 150 -13.79 -13.29 2.77
N GLU A 151 -13.94 -12.05 3.15
CA GLU A 151 -15.16 -11.24 3.06
C GLU A 151 -15.00 -10.23 1.93
N GLY A 152 -15.80 -10.42 0.88
CA GLY A 152 -15.74 -9.62 -0.35
C GLY A 152 -15.66 -8.13 -0.06
N ALA A 153 -14.89 -7.42 -0.89
CA ALA A 153 -14.81 -5.97 -0.86
C ALA A 153 -16.20 -5.39 -0.63
N ALA A 154 -16.37 -4.68 0.48
CA ALA A 154 -17.62 -4.00 0.78
C ALA A 154 -18.02 -3.21 -0.48
N PRO A 155 -19.28 -3.28 -0.92
CA PRO A 155 -19.74 -2.51 -2.05
C PRO A 155 -19.36 -1.05 -1.79
N VAL A 156 -18.70 -0.41 -2.75
CA VAL A 156 -18.47 1.03 -2.69
C VAL A 156 -19.85 1.63 -2.48
N GLU A 157 -20.11 2.15 -1.29
CA GLU A 157 -21.39 2.79 -0.98
C GLU A 157 -21.62 3.88 -2.02
N ASP A 158 -22.79 3.82 -2.64
CA ASP A 158 -23.24 4.77 -3.66
C ASP A 158 -23.05 6.19 -3.12
N PRO A 159 -22.18 7.02 -3.73
CA PRO A 159 -21.92 8.36 -3.26
C PRO A 159 -23.18 9.25 -3.25
N SER A 160 -24.27 8.82 -3.88
CA SER A 160 -25.57 9.51 -3.83
C SER A 160 -26.27 9.42 -2.47
N LYS A 161 -25.82 8.53 -1.58
CA LYS A 161 -26.36 8.37 -0.22
C LYS A 161 -25.66 9.22 0.84
N TYR A 162 -24.65 9.99 0.47
CA TYR A 162 -24.00 10.88 1.40
C TYR A 162 -24.85 12.14 1.60
N GLU A 163 -25.76 12.13 2.58
CA GLU A 163 -26.40 13.36 3.05
C GLU A 163 -25.34 14.18 3.82
N PRO A 164 -25.03 15.40 3.36
CA PRO A 164 -24.10 16.25 4.09
C PRO A 164 -24.71 16.58 5.47
N SER A 165 -24.01 16.17 6.52
CA SER A 165 -24.39 16.50 7.90
C SER A 165 -24.62 18.01 8.01
N LYS A 166 -25.83 18.41 8.44
CA LYS A 166 -26.17 19.80 8.74
C LYS A 166 -25.22 20.31 9.81
N VAL A 167 -24.23 21.08 9.41
CA VAL A 167 -23.41 21.86 10.34
C VAL A 167 -24.32 22.98 10.85
N THR A 168 -24.76 22.86 12.10
CA THR A 168 -25.46 23.97 12.81
C THR A 168 -24.40 25.02 13.14
N PRO A 169 -24.55 26.29 12.66
CA PRO A 169 -23.62 27.34 13.04
C PRO A 169 -23.75 27.65 14.55
N PRO A 170 -22.66 28.04 15.21
CA PRO A 170 -22.73 28.46 16.61
C PRO A 170 -23.62 29.70 16.74
N THR A 171 -24.52 29.65 17.71
CA THR A 171 -25.38 30.81 18.08
C THR A 171 -24.55 31.71 18.99
N ASP A 172 -24.36 32.97 18.58
CA ASP A 172 -23.82 34.06 19.41
C ASP A 172 -24.75 34.39 20.59
#